data_4fda677c8d644d771083d5f9e3f8bb17
#
_entry.id   4fda677c8d644d771083d5f9e3f8bb17
#
_cell.length_a   1.000
_cell.length_b   1.000
_cell.length_c   1.000
_cell.angle_alpha   90.00
_cell.angle_beta   90.00
_cell.angle_gamma   90.00
#
_symmetry.space_group_name_H-M   'P 1'
#
loop_
_entity.id
_entity.type
_entity.pdbx_description
1 polymer ?
#
loop_
_entity_poly.entity_id
_entity_poly.type
_entity_poly.pdbx_seq_one_letter_code
_entity_poly.pdbx_strand_id
1 'polypeptide(L)'
;MSESFDRLGYLLFANALSDDDLGMLREVCDKLLEEPAQDGGAGLHNIGLGDARRFLRHRHADFPALDEFVTSERIDRIVRPCLDSDSVLFNEQFVVKGAGKGASFAWHQDSAYVGFDHKPYLTVWIALDDTTEENGCVYLLPRNLETDPGIDAHEWQEDSRELNGYFGDDPGRPMVCPAGTVVAFSSRTLHRSGPNGTDRPRRAYIAQYSVEPIRNPETGDLKRFAKPVRRAA
;
A
#
# COMPACT_ATOMS: atom_id res chain seq x y z
N MET A 1 -5.27 -4.36 20.70
CA MET A 1 -4.08 -4.22 19.82
C MET A 1 -3.22 -5.46 19.97
N SER A 2 -2.73 -6.01 18.92
CA SER A 2 -1.75 -7.07 19.09
C SER A 2 -0.42 -6.40 19.46
N GLU A 3 0.17 -6.81 20.59
CA GLU A 3 1.51 -6.38 21.04
C GLU A 3 2.57 -6.42 19.93
N SER A 4 2.32 -7.20 18.89
CA SER A 4 3.18 -7.35 17.71
C SER A 4 3.10 -6.16 16.74
N PHE A 5 1.92 -5.56 16.51
CA PHE A 5 1.78 -4.45 15.56
C PHE A 5 2.47 -3.20 16.09
N ASP A 6 2.25 -2.84 17.36
CA ASP A 6 2.87 -1.67 17.97
C ASP A 6 4.40 -1.79 18.05
N ARG A 7 4.91 -3.00 18.27
CA ARG A 7 6.36 -3.26 18.38
C ARG A 7 7.08 -3.38 17.04
N LEU A 8 6.39 -3.86 16.01
CA LEU A 8 7.01 -4.12 14.70
C LEU A 8 6.61 -3.10 13.64
N GLY A 9 5.48 -2.42 13.83
CA GLY A 9 4.90 -1.53 12.84
C GLY A 9 4.18 -2.26 11.71
N TYR A 10 4.07 -3.60 11.74
CA TYR A 10 3.38 -4.40 10.73
C TYR A 10 2.92 -5.77 11.25
N LEU A 11 1.96 -6.36 10.53
CA LEU A 11 1.48 -7.74 10.69
C LEU A 11 1.39 -8.43 9.34
N LEU A 12 1.57 -9.75 9.35
CA LEU A 12 1.32 -10.61 8.20
C LEU A 12 0.08 -11.48 8.44
N PHE A 13 -0.76 -11.56 7.43
CA PHE A 13 -1.93 -12.43 7.39
C PHE A 13 -1.78 -13.40 6.22
N ALA A 14 -1.27 -14.59 6.51
CA ALA A 14 -1.16 -15.64 5.50
C ALA A 14 -2.55 -16.19 5.16
N ASN A 15 -2.79 -16.49 3.87
CA ASN A 15 -4.08 -17.02 3.39
C ASN A 15 -5.28 -16.16 3.81
N ALA A 16 -5.11 -14.84 3.79
CA ALA A 16 -6.13 -13.89 4.23
C ALA A 16 -7.27 -13.73 3.23
N LEU A 17 -7.01 -14.00 1.95
CA LEU A 17 -7.98 -13.92 0.88
C LEU A 17 -8.49 -15.31 0.50
N SER A 18 -9.75 -15.39 0.08
CA SER A 18 -10.27 -16.55 -0.64
C SER A 18 -9.75 -16.57 -2.08
N ASP A 19 -9.81 -17.72 -2.73
CA ASP A 19 -9.47 -17.85 -4.15
C ASP A 19 -10.35 -16.95 -5.02
N ASP A 20 -11.62 -16.77 -4.65
CA ASP A 20 -12.56 -15.89 -5.35
C ASP A 20 -12.14 -14.42 -5.25
N ASP A 21 -11.73 -13.94 -4.05
CA ASP A 21 -11.26 -12.56 -3.91
C ASP A 21 -9.96 -12.32 -4.68
N LEU A 22 -9.02 -13.26 -4.58
CA LEU A 22 -7.76 -13.17 -5.31
C LEU A 22 -8.01 -13.21 -6.82
N GLY A 23 -8.92 -14.05 -7.28
CA GLY A 23 -9.36 -14.12 -8.68
C GLY A 23 -9.97 -12.81 -9.15
N MET A 24 -10.91 -12.25 -8.39
CA MET A 24 -11.53 -10.95 -8.67
C MET A 24 -10.51 -9.82 -8.76
N LEU A 25 -9.59 -9.72 -7.78
CA LEU A 25 -8.55 -8.68 -7.79
C LEU A 25 -7.63 -8.78 -9.01
N ARG A 26 -7.25 -10.01 -9.40
CA ARG A 26 -6.46 -10.26 -10.61
C ARG A 26 -7.19 -9.86 -11.87
N GLU A 27 -8.46 -10.26 -12.01
CA GLU A 27 -9.29 -9.94 -13.15
C GLU A 27 -9.46 -8.41 -13.33
N VAL A 28 -9.75 -7.70 -12.24
CA VAL A 28 -9.82 -6.23 -12.26
C VAL A 28 -8.49 -5.61 -12.66
N CYS A 29 -7.38 -6.09 -12.07
CA CYS A 29 -6.04 -5.60 -12.44
C CYS A 29 -5.75 -5.79 -13.92
N ASP A 30 -6.04 -6.98 -14.48
CA ASP A 30 -5.78 -7.31 -15.86
C ASP A 30 -6.62 -6.45 -16.82
N LYS A 31 -7.92 -6.24 -16.55
CA LYS A 31 -8.77 -5.30 -17.28
C LYS A 31 -8.22 -3.88 -17.30
N LEU A 32 -7.73 -3.40 -16.12
CA LEU A 32 -7.16 -2.07 -16.02
C LEU A 32 -5.82 -1.93 -16.76
N LEU A 33 -5.08 -3.02 -16.91
CA LEU A 33 -3.83 -3.03 -17.69
C LEU A 33 -4.06 -2.94 -19.18
N GLU A 34 -5.22 -3.36 -19.68
CA GLU A 34 -5.64 -3.20 -21.08
C GLU A 34 -6.03 -1.76 -21.44
N GLU A 35 -6.39 -0.94 -20.42
CA GLU A 35 -6.68 0.46 -20.65
C GLU A 35 -5.40 1.25 -21.01
N PRO A 36 -5.50 2.26 -21.90
CA PRO A 36 -4.38 3.15 -22.15
C PRO A 36 -3.80 3.68 -20.84
N ALA A 37 -2.47 3.76 -20.73
CA ALA A 37 -1.81 4.31 -19.57
C ALA A 37 -2.38 5.73 -19.31
N GLN A 38 -3.08 5.91 -18.20
CA GLN A 38 -3.49 7.23 -17.78
C GLN A 38 -2.21 7.98 -17.37
N ASP A 39 -1.90 9.05 -18.08
CA ASP A 39 -0.87 9.98 -17.67
C ASP A 39 -1.20 10.40 -16.24
N GLY A 40 -0.30 10.12 -15.31
CA GLY A 40 -0.51 10.41 -13.90
C GLY A 40 -0.92 11.87 -13.77
N GLY A 41 -2.18 12.10 -13.37
CA GLY A 41 -2.74 13.44 -13.24
C GLY A 41 -1.79 14.37 -12.49
N ALA A 42 -1.91 15.66 -12.74
CA ALA A 42 -1.12 16.74 -12.15
C ALA A 42 -1.23 16.77 -10.61
N GLY A 43 -0.61 15.83 -9.95
CA GLY A 43 -0.44 15.75 -8.49
C GLY A 43 1.03 15.86 -8.15
N LEU A 44 1.34 16.41 -6.98
CA LEU A 44 2.68 16.74 -6.50
C LEU A 44 3.71 15.58 -6.61
N HIS A 45 3.26 14.33 -6.81
CA HIS A 45 4.16 13.18 -6.88
C HIS A 45 3.64 12.15 -7.90
N ASN A 46 3.92 12.38 -9.18
CA ASN A 46 3.75 11.32 -10.17
C ASN A 46 4.91 10.32 -10.05
N ILE A 47 4.70 9.30 -9.22
CA ILE A 47 5.67 8.24 -8.92
C ILE A 47 5.62 7.05 -9.90
N GLY A 48 4.79 7.12 -10.95
CA GLY A 48 4.75 6.14 -12.01
C GLY A 48 5.96 6.26 -12.94
N LEU A 49 6.48 5.13 -13.42
CA LEU A 49 7.59 5.04 -14.38
C LEU A 49 7.17 4.28 -15.64
N GLY A 50 6.04 4.67 -16.22
CA GLY A 50 5.49 4.00 -17.39
C GLY A 50 5.27 2.50 -17.13
N ASP A 51 5.65 1.64 -18.06
CA ASP A 51 5.50 0.19 -17.94
C ASP A 51 6.41 -0.44 -16.87
N ALA A 52 7.45 0.25 -16.43
CA ALA A 52 8.33 -0.28 -15.39
C ALA A 52 7.63 -0.32 -14.02
N ARG A 53 6.74 0.66 -13.76
CA ARG A 53 5.96 0.75 -12.53
C ARG A 53 4.66 1.51 -12.79
N ARG A 54 3.53 0.79 -12.85
CA ARG A 54 2.20 1.37 -13.07
C ARG A 54 1.42 1.43 -11.75
N PHE A 55 0.70 2.53 -11.55
CA PHE A 55 -0.26 2.73 -10.47
C PHE A 55 -1.65 2.93 -11.09
N LEU A 56 -2.57 2.00 -10.80
CA LEU A 56 -3.95 2.06 -11.26
C LEU A 56 -4.81 2.44 -10.07
N ARG A 57 -5.10 3.75 -9.95
CA ARG A 57 -5.60 4.35 -8.71
C ARG A 57 -7.11 4.59 -8.73
N HIS A 58 -7.74 4.44 -7.55
CA HIS A 58 -9.11 4.88 -7.24
C HIS A 58 -10.16 4.27 -8.17
N ARG A 59 -10.01 2.97 -8.43
CA ARG A 59 -10.87 2.26 -9.39
C ARG A 59 -11.98 1.44 -8.71
N HIS A 60 -12.08 1.44 -7.37
CA HIS A 60 -13.11 0.70 -6.65
C HIS A 60 -14.53 1.08 -7.09
N ALA A 61 -14.79 2.34 -7.39
CA ALA A 61 -16.11 2.80 -7.81
C ALA A 61 -16.52 2.29 -9.20
N ASP A 62 -15.58 1.88 -10.04
CA ASP A 62 -15.83 1.36 -11.39
C ASP A 62 -16.18 -0.14 -11.39
N PHE A 63 -15.86 -0.84 -10.31
CA PHE A 63 -16.02 -2.29 -10.16
C PHE A 63 -16.79 -2.63 -8.87
N PRO A 64 -18.08 -2.95 -8.94
CA PRO A 64 -18.90 -3.22 -7.74
C PRO A 64 -18.31 -4.29 -6.81
N ALA A 65 -17.73 -5.36 -7.36
CA ALA A 65 -17.10 -6.40 -6.56
C ALA A 65 -15.85 -5.90 -5.79
N LEU A 66 -15.05 -5.03 -6.42
CA LEU A 66 -13.91 -4.39 -5.77
C LEU A 66 -14.38 -3.41 -4.68
N ASP A 67 -15.42 -2.65 -4.96
CA ASP A 67 -16.03 -1.71 -4.01
C ASP A 67 -16.57 -2.43 -2.77
N GLU A 68 -17.23 -3.56 -2.97
CA GLU A 68 -17.70 -4.40 -1.88
C GLU A 68 -16.55 -5.01 -1.09
N PHE A 69 -15.51 -5.51 -1.77
CA PHE A 69 -14.34 -6.12 -1.15
C PHE A 69 -13.62 -5.14 -0.22
N VAL A 70 -13.27 -3.94 -0.68
CA VAL A 70 -12.46 -2.96 0.08
C VAL A 70 -13.18 -2.38 1.30
N THR A 71 -14.49 -2.57 1.39
CA THR A 71 -15.32 -2.14 2.54
C THR A 71 -15.93 -3.30 3.32
N SER A 72 -15.49 -4.54 3.05
CA SER A 72 -16.09 -5.75 3.62
C SER A 72 -15.70 -5.99 5.07
N GLU A 73 -16.47 -6.82 5.76
CA GLU A 73 -16.14 -7.35 7.08
C GLU A 73 -14.81 -8.14 7.07
N ARG A 74 -14.44 -8.74 5.94
CA ARG A 74 -13.16 -9.44 5.80
C ARG A 74 -12.00 -8.46 5.93
N ILE A 75 -12.11 -7.31 5.32
CA ILE A 75 -11.13 -6.22 5.46
C ILE A 75 -11.11 -5.71 6.91
N ASP A 76 -12.25 -5.56 7.56
CA ASP A 76 -12.28 -5.16 8.97
C ASP A 76 -11.51 -6.12 9.87
N ARG A 77 -11.59 -7.44 9.63
CA ARG A 77 -10.81 -8.45 10.39
C ARG A 77 -9.29 -8.31 10.21
N ILE A 78 -8.84 -7.69 9.14
CA ILE A 78 -7.42 -7.37 8.89
C ILE A 78 -7.06 -6.01 9.51
N VAL A 79 -7.91 -5.02 9.35
CA VAL A 79 -7.64 -3.63 9.73
C VAL A 79 -7.80 -3.41 11.24
N ARG A 80 -8.86 -3.97 11.84
CA ARG A 80 -9.19 -3.75 13.26
C ARG A 80 -8.08 -4.19 14.23
N PRO A 81 -7.39 -5.33 14.06
CA PRO A 81 -6.26 -5.69 14.92
C PRO A 81 -5.11 -4.68 14.93
N CYS A 82 -5.02 -3.85 13.89
CA CYS A 82 -3.97 -2.84 13.74
C CYS A 82 -4.41 -1.45 14.22
N LEU A 83 -5.66 -1.04 13.95
CA LEU A 83 -6.16 0.29 14.26
C LEU A 83 -6.99 0.37 15.55
N ASP A 84 -7.47 -0.77 16.06
CA ASP A 84 -8.34 -0.88 17.25
C ASP A 84 -9.56 0.08 17.22
N SER A 85 -10.11 0.31 16.03
CA SER A 85 -11.18 1.28 15.79
C SER A 85 -11.99 0.93 14.56
N ASP A 86 -13.15 1.56 14.41
CA ASP A 86 -13.81 1.67 13.12
C ASP A 86 -12.90 2.45 12.16
N SER A 87 -13.00 2.12 10.88
CA SER A 87 -12.10 2.68 9.89
C SER A 87 -12.81 3.12 8.62
N VAL A 88 -12.15 4.00 7.90
CA VAL A 88 -12.57 4.46 6.58
C VAL A 88 -11.46 4.18 5.55
N LEU A 89 -11.83 3.66 4.40
CA LEU A 89 -10.96 3.62 3.23
C LEU A 89 -10.81 5.03 2.68
N PHE A 90 -9.59 5.49 2.44
CA PHE A 90 -9.34 6.82 1.85
C PHE A 90 -8.43 6.79 0.62
N ASN A 91 -7.77 5.67 0.34
CA ASN A 91 -6.94 5.48 -0.85
C ASN A 91 -6.90 4.01 -1.24
N GLU A 92 -6.86 3.72 -2.54
CA GLU A 92 -6.58 2.37 -3.05
C GLU A 92 -5.96 2.43 -4.45
N GLN A 93 -5.19 1.40 -4.77
CA GLN A 93 -4.53 1.29 -6.07
C GLN A 93 -3.98 -0.12 -6.32
N PHE A 94 -3.95 -0.51 -7.58
CA PHE A 94 -3.06 -1.59 -8.00
C PHE A 94 -1.66 -1.04 -8.28
N VAL A 95 -0.64 -1.80 -7.91
CA VAL A 95 0.76 -1.51 -8.20
C VAL A 95 1.34 -2.66 -8.98
N VAL A 96 1.75 -2.38 -10.20
CA VAL A 96 2.27 -3.39 -11.12
C VAL A 96 3.70 -3.04 -11.50
N LYS A 97 4.62 -3.94 -11.21
CA LYS A 97 6.00 -3.89 -11.70
C LYS A 97 6.12 -4.71 -12.97
N GLY A 98 6.48 -4.04 -14.06
CA GLY A 98 6.64 -4.68 -15.37
C GLY A 98 7.79 -5.69 -15.39
N ALA A 99 7.68 -6.69 -16.26
CA ALA A 99 8.71 -7.70 -16.47
C ALA A 99 10.03 -7.08 -16.92
N GLY A 100 11.16 -7.50 -16.34
CA GLY A 100 12.52 -7.11 -16.75
C GLY A 100 12.82 -5.62 -16.76
N LYS A 101 11.95 -4.77 -16.21
CA LYS A 101 12.04 -3.31 -16.29
C LYS A 101 12.74 -2.66 -15.08
N GLY A 102 13.05 -3.41 -14.05
CA GLY A 102 13.94 -2.99 -12.97
C GLY A 102 13.50 -1.80 -12.11
N ALA A 103 12.18 -1.53 -11.99
CA ALA A 103 11.69 -0.41 -11.18
C ALA A 103 11.68 -0.75 -9.68
N SER A 104 12.68 -0.29 -8.93
CA SER A 104 12.65 -0.27 -7.46
C SER A 104 11.73 0.83 -6.93
N PHE A 105 11.50 0.84 -5.63
CA PHE A 105 10.91 1.95 -4.89
C PHE A 105 11.78 2.22 -3.67
N ALA A 106 12.22 3.47 -3.46
CA ALA A 106 13.11 3.84 -2.37
C ALA A 106 12.46 3.65 -0.99
N TRP A 107 13.26 3.64 0.06
CA TRP A 107 12.79 3.61 1.43
C TRP A 107 11.94 4.84 1.75
N HIS A 108 10.69 4.63 2.14
CA HIS A 108 9.79 5.73 2.48
C HIS A 108 8.76 5.32 3.53
N GLN A 109 8.15 6.33 4.10
CA GLN A 109 6.95 6.21 4.93
C GLN A 109 5.78 6.78 4.11
N ASP A 110 4.67 6.06 4.03
CA ASP A 110 3.49 6.52 3.30
C ASP A 110 2.98 7.89 3.79
N SER A 111 3.11 8.14 5.10
CA SER A 111 2.76 9.41 5.73
C SER A 111 3.49 10.62 5.14
N ALA A 112 4.71 10.45 4.63
CA ALA A 112 5.48 11.54 4.04
C ALA A 112 4.84 12.11 2.75
N TYR A 113 3.99 11.31 2.09
CA TYR A 113 3.26 11.76 0.87
C TYR A 113 1.94 12.47 1.16
N VAL A 114 1.53 12.62 2.43
CA VAL A 114 0.28 13.32 2.76
C VAL A 114 0.41 14.83 2.63
N GLY A 115 1.52 15.41 3.08
CA GLY A 115 1.85 16.81 2.90
C GLY A 115 1.30 17.75 3.98
N PHE A 116 0.64 17.20 5.03
CA PHE A 116 0.15 17.94 6.19
C PHE A 116 -0.01 17.00 7.38
N ASP A 117 -0.16 17.54 8.58
CA ASP A 117 -0.31 16.77 9.81
C ASP A 117 -1.58 15.90 9.80
N HIS A 118 -1.43 14.66 10.16
CA HIS A 118 -2.51 13.67 10.21
C HIS A 118 -2.18 12.54 11.19
N LYS A 119 -3.22 11.83 11.65
CA LYS A 119 -3.03 10.60 12.43
C LYS A 119 -2.43 9.50 11.55
N PRO A 120 -1.61 8.60 12.11
CA PRO A 120 -1.16 7.41 11.39
C PRO A 120 -2.34 6.64 10.82
N TYR A 121 -2.12 6.03 9.67
CA TYR A 121 -3.07 5.16 9.01
C TYR A 121 -2.43 3.82 8.66
N LEU A 122 -3.23 2.88 8.24
CA LEU A 122 -2.82 1.52 7.89
C LEU A 122 -2.75 1.37 6.39
N THR A 123 -1.66 0.84 5.89
CA THR A 123 -1.53 0.32 4.54
C THR A 123 -1.72 -1.19 4.56
N VAL A 124 -2.71 -1.68 3.83
CA VAL A 124 -3.00 -3.08 3.56
C VAL A 124 -2.46 -3.40 2.17
N TRP A 125 -1.31 -4.06 2.12
CA TRP A 125 -0.67 -4.49 0.90
C TRP A 125 -0.98 -5.97 0.65
N ILE A 126 -1.55 -6.30 -0.50
CA ILE A 126 -2.02 -7.64 -0.88
C ILE A 126 -1.17 -8.14 -2.04
N ALA A 127 -0.50 -9.28 -1.86
CA ALA A 127 0.22 -9.96 -2.92
C ALA A 127 -0.78 -10.60 -3.89
N LEU A 128 -0.85 -10.15 -5.14
CA LEU A 128 -1.65 -10.79 -6.17
C LEU A 128 -0.90 -11.91 -6.90
N ASP A 129 0.42 -11.87 -6.84
CA ASP A 129 1.32 -12.91 -7.33
C ASP A 129 2.25 -13.33 -6.20
N ASP A 130 2.84 -14.52 -6.27
CA ASP A 130 3.90 -14.93 -5.36
C ASP A 130 5.03 -13.91 -5.41
N THR A 131 5.52 -13.50 -4.24
CA THR A 131 6.57 -12.49 -4.16
C THR A 131 7.89 -13.09 -3.74
N THR A 132 8.95 -12.67 -4.43
CA THR A 132 10.33 -13.04 -4.19
C THR A 132 11.21 -11.79 -4.19
N GLU A 133 12.42 -11.89 -3.71
CA GLU A 133 13.38 -10.79 -3.83
C GLU A 133 13.66 -10.45 -5.29
N GLU A 134 13.72 -11.46 -6.16
CA GLU A 134 13.99 -11.29 -7.59
C GLU A 134 12.87 -10.54 -8.33
N ASN A 135 11.59 -10.75 -7.97
CA ASN A 135 10.47 -10.04 -8.59
C ASN A 135 10.07 -8.75 -7.87
N GLY A 136 10.89 -8.32 -6.89
CA GLY A 136 10.74 -7.04 -6.24
C GLY A 136 9.69 -7.04 -5.13
N CYS A 137 9.77 -7.99 -4.19
CA CYS A 137 8.95 -7.98 -2.97
C CYS A 137 9.11 -6.68 -2.18
N VAL A 138 8.18 -6.42 -1.27
CA VAL A 138 8.28 -5.32 -0.31
C VAL A 138 9.26 -5.71 0.79
N TYR A 139 10.04 -4.74 1.26
CA TYR A 139 10.89 -4.84 2.44
C TYR A 139 10.37 -3.86 3.50
N LEU A 140 10.35 -4.29 4.75
CA LEU A 140 9.96 -3.46 5.89
C LEU A 140 11.11 -3.34 6.88
N LEU A 141 11.31 -2.14 7.42
CA LEU A 141 12.11 -1.93 8.63
C LEU A 141 11.17 -1.98 9.84
N PRO A 142 11.35 -2.96 10.75
CA PRO A 142 10.56 -3.00 11.97
C PRO A 142 10.70 -1.69 12.75
N ARG A 143 9.57 -1.15 13.21
CA ARG A 143 9.51 0.11 13.95
C ARG A 143 8.60 -0.04 15.16
N ASN A 144 9.10 0.31 16.32
CA ASN A 144 8.27 0.37 17.52
C ASN A 144 7.47 1.68 17.50
N LEU A 145 6.17 1.58 17.23
CA LEU A 145 5.29 2.73 17.08
C LEU A 145 4.99 3.46 18.40
N GLU A 146 5.22 2.81 19.55
CA GLU A 146 5.04 3.45 20.88
C GLU A 146 6.21 4.37 21.23
N THR A 147 7.43 3.97 20.89
CA THR A 147 8.66 4.69 21.22
C THR A 147 9.18 5.55 20.09
N ASP A 148 8.81 5.23 18.85
CA ASP A 148 9.23 5.94 17.64
C ASP A 148 8.04 6.10 16.66
N PRO A 149 7.03 6.94 16.98
CA PRO A 149 5.84 7.14 16.14
C PRO A 149 6.03 8.18 15.04
N GLY A 150 7.23 8.73 14.86
CA GLY A 150 7.48 9.89 14.00
C GLY A 150 7.48 9.60 12.49
N ILE A 151 7.56 10.66 11.70
CA ILE A 151 7.91 10.62 10.27
C ILE A 151 9.35 11.08 10.17
N ASP A 152 10.20 10.27 9.54
CA ASP A 152 11.60 10.59 9.32
C ASP A 152 11.73 11.70 8.26
N ALA A 153 12.86 12.38 8.22
CA ALA A 153 13.14 13.33 7.16
C ALA A 153 13.24 12.58 5.82
N HIS A 154 12.53 13.08 4.82
CA HIS A 154 12.55 12.53 3.46
C HIS A 154 13.15 13.53 2.49
N GLU A 155 13.94 13.01 1.56
CA GLU A 155 14.53 13.78 0.46
C GLU A 155 13.88 13.36 -0.86
N TRP A 156 13.51 14.36 -1.68
CA TRP A 156 13.01 14.09 -3.02
C TRP A 156 14.15 13.67 -3.94
N GLN A 157 13.97 12.54 -4.64
CA GLN A 157 14.93 12.00 -5.60
C GLN A 157 14.41 12.28 -7.02
N GLU A 158 15.05 13.19 -7.74
CA GLU A 158 14.60 13.64 -9.07
C GLU A 158 14.61 12.50 -10.11
N ASP A 159 15.65 11.66 -10.09
CA ASP A 159 15.83 10.59 -11.08
C ASP A 159 14.77 9.50 -10.97
N SER A 160 14.41 9.09 -9.75
CA SER A 160 13.40 8.06 -9.49
C SER A 160 12.00 8.64 -9.23
N ARG A 161 11.88 9.96 -9.06
CA ARG A 161 10.65 10.70 -8.80
C ARG A 161 9.92 10.19 -7.56
N GLU A 162 10.66 10.01 -6.47
CA GLU A 162 10.15 9.48 -5.20
C GLU A 162 10.84 10.10 -3.99
N LEU A 163 10.22 9.98 -2.82
CA LEU A 163 10.81 10.35 -1.54
C LEU A 163 11.71 9.21 -1.04
N ASN A 164 12.90 9.54 -0.51
CA ASN A 164 13.74 8.61 0.25
C ASN A 164 13.89 9.10 1.68
N GLY A 165 13.48 8.28 2.64
CA GLY A 165 13.49 8.59 4.08
C GLY A 165 14.46 7.75 4.90
N TYR A 166 15.33 6.93 4.25
CA TYR A 166 16.29 6.12 4.98
C TYR A 166 17.58 5.93 4.18
N PHE A 167 18.70 6.23 4.81
CA PHE A 167 20.05 6.21 4.22
C PHE A 167 20.99 5.27 5.00
N GLY A 168 20.46 4.41 5.88
CA GLY A 168 21.24 3.43 6.62
C GLY A 168 21.47 2.13 5.85
N ASP A 169 22.20 1.21 6.47
CA ASP A 169 22.66 -0.05 5.85
C ASP A 169 21.77 -1.25 6.15
N ASP A 170 20.72 -1.10 6.99
CA ASP A 170 19.80 -2.22 7.28
C ASP A 170 18.99 -2.53 6.02
N PRO A 171 19.10 -3.75 5.46
CA PRO A 171 18.38 -4.13 4.25
C PRO A 171 16.87 -4.27 4.47
N GLY A 172 16.42 -4.30 5.73
CA GLY A 172 15.04 -4.59 6.11
C GLY A 172 14.67 -6.07 5.95
N ARG A 173 13.42 -6.38 6.26
CA ARG A 173 12.86 -7.73 6.15
C ARG A 173 12.12 -7.90 4.84
N PRO A 174 12.55 -8.81 3.95
CA PRO A 174 11.83 -9.08 2.70
C PRO A 174 10.51 -9.81 2.98
N MET A 175 9.43 -9.37 2.37
CA MET A 175 8.12 -10.00 2.42
C MET A 175 7.99 -10.99 1.26
N VAL A 176 8.71 -12.09 1.36
CA VAL A 176 8.61 -13.23 0.43
C VAL A 176 7.42 -14.07 0.87
N CYS A 177 6.39 -14.12 0.05
CA CYS A 177 5.14 -14.77 0.43
C CYS A 177 4.32 -15.23 -0.79
N PRO A 178 3.45 -16.23 -0.64
CA PRO A 178 2.52 -16.63 -1.68
C PRO A 178 1.47 -15.55 -1.95
N ALA A 179 0.89 -15.59 -3.13
CA ALA A 179 -0.28 -14.79 -3.50
C ALA A 179 -1.43 -14.99 -2.48
N GLY A 180 -2.22 -13.94 -2.26
CA GLY A 180 -3.28 -13.95 -1.24
C GLY A 180 -2.79 -13.62 0.18
N THR A 181 -1.47 -13.45 0.39
CA THR A 181 -0.93 -12.94 1.64
C THR A 181 -1.17 -11.44 1.74
N VAL A 182 -1.55 -10.98 2.93
CA VAL A 182 -1.66 -9.57 3.26
C VAL A 182 -0.54 -9.16 4.21
N VAL A 183 0.12 -8.06 3.86
CA VAL A 183 1.08 -7.36 4.72
C VAL A 183 0.43 -6.03 5.12
N ALA A 184 0.01 -5.92 6.38
CA ALA A 184 -0.58 -4.71 6.93
C ALA A 184 0.48 -3.95 7.73
N PHE A 185 0.75 -2.69 7.38
CA PHE A 185 1.78 -1.89 8.04
C PHE A 185 1.34 -0.44 8.26
N SER A 186 1.90 0.16 9.31
CA SER A 186 1.64 1.56 9.64
C SER A 186 2.18 2.47 8.53
N SER A 187 1.47 3.55 8.23
CA SER A 187 1.96 4.62 7.36
C SER A 187 3.27 5.26 7.83
N ARG A 188 3.68 4.96 9.07
CA ARG A 188 4.94 5.38 9.72
C ARG A 188 6.04 4.32 9.64
N THR A 189 5.76 3.13 9.10
CA THR A 189 6.75 2.08 8.90
C THR A 189 7.52 2.33 7.61
N LEU A 190 8.84 2.42 7.70
CA LEU A 190 9.72 2.52 6.54
C LEU A 190 9.62 1.25 5.71
N HIS A 191 9.40 1.42 4.43
CA HIS A 191 9.33 0.31 3.48
C HIS A 191 9.87 0.70 2.11
N ARG A 192 10.31 -0.29 1.38
CA ARG A 192 10.79 -0.18 0.01
C ARG A 192 10.37 -1.40 -0.81
N SER A 193 10.63 -1.40 -2.10
CA SER A 193 10.53 -2.64 -2.88
C SER A 193 11.67 -2.74 -3.91
N GLY A 194 12.20 -3.95 -4.08
CA GLY A 194 13.23 -4.24 -5.06
C GLY A 194 12.76 -4.06 -6.52
N PRO A 195 13.67 -4.11 -7.49
CA PRO A 195 13.31 -4.17 -8.90
C PRO A 195 12.64 -5.52 -9.24
N ASN A 196 11.89 -5.58 -10.33
CA ASN A 196 11.43 -6.84 -10.89
C ASN A 196 12.37 -7.25 -12.03
N GLY A 197 13.26 -8.22 -11.76
CA GLY A 197 14.19 -8.80 -12.73
C GLY A 197 13.63 -9.98 -13.51
N THR A 198 12.41 -10.44 -13.19
CA THR A 198 11.82 -11.63 -13.81
C THR A 198 11.14 -11.31 -15.17
N ASP A 199 10.80 -12.33 -15.91
CA ASP A 199 10.12 -12.26 -17.21
C ASP A 199 8.59 -12.05 -17.11
N ARG A 200 8.05 -11.92 -15.88
CA ARG A 200 6.62 -11.74 -15.61
C ARG A 200 6.38 -10.47 -14.80
N PRO A 201 5.25 -9.78 -15.02
CA PRO A 201 4.87 -8.68 -14.14
C PRO A 201 4.60 -9.20 -12.72
N ARG A 202 4.82 -8.35 -11.72
CA ARG A 202 4.44 -8.59 -10.33
C ARG A 202 3.37 -7.59 -9.91
N ARG A 203 2.19 -8.09 -9.59
CA ARG A 203 1.02 -7.31 -9.22
C ARG A 203 0.82 -7.30 -7.70
N ALA A 204 0.40 -6.18 -7.18
CA ALA A 204 -0.08 -6.04 -5.81
C ALA A 204 -1.29 -5.11 -5.78
N TYR A 205 -2.17 -5.28 -4.80
CA TYR A 205 -3.23 -4.33 -4.49
C TYR A 205 -2.93 -3.67 -3.15
N ILE A 206 -3.11 -2.36 -3.08
CA ILE A 206 -2.89 -1.55 -1.88
C ILE A 206 -4.19 -0.83 -1.56
N ALA A 207 -4.66 -0.97 -0.31
CA ALA A 207 -5.75 -0.19 0.23
C ALA A 207 -5.31 0.46 1.55
N GLN A 208 -5.65 1.74 1.75
CA GLN A 208 -5.21 2.50 2.92
C GLN A 208 -6.41 2.93 3.75
N TYR A 209 -6.34 2.64 5.05
CA TYR A 209 -7.42 2.81 6.00
C TYR A 209 -7.00 3.72 7.16
N SER A 210 -7.85 4.68 7.51
CA SER A 210 -7.64 5.58 8.63
C SER A 210 -8.80 5.48 9.62
N VAL A 211 -8.56 5.82 10.88
CA VAL A 211 -9.59 5.84 11.94
C VAL A 211 -10.61 6.97 11.75
N GLU A 212 -10.28 7.96 10.95
CA GLU A 212 -11.12 9.11 10.62
C GLU A 212 -10.76 9.63 9.22
N PRO A 213 -11.66 10.39 8.57
CA PRO A 213 -11.35 11.01 7.28
C PRO A 213 -10.12 11.91 7.37
N ILE A 214 -9.12 11.67 6.51
CA ILE A 214 -7.92 12.52 6.44
C ILE A 214 -8.27 13.82 5.72
N ARG A 215 -8.17 14.95 6.43
CA ARG A 215 -8.50 16.27 5.91
C ARG A 215 -7.32 17.21 6.02
N ASN A 216 -7.19 18.08 5.02
CA ASN A 216 -6.27 19.20 5.11
C ASN A 216 -6.72 20.14 6.26
N PRO A 217 -5.87 20.42 7.26
CA PRO A 217 -6.25 21.22 8.43
C PRO A 217 -6.54 22.69 8.08
N GLU A 218 -6.01 23.21 6.97
CA GLU A 218 -6.19 24.59 6.56
C GLU A 218 -7.49 24.79 5.75
N THR A 219 -7.82 23.83 4.85
CA THR A 219 -8.97 23.97 3.95
C THR A 219 -10.17 23.14 4.36
N GLY A 220 -10.00 22.15 5.22
CA GLY A 220 -11.02 21.15 5.58
C GLY A 220 -11.30 20.09 4.51
N ASP A 221 -10.66 20.19 3.34
CA ASP A 221 -10.87 19.27 2.23
C ASP A 221 -10.36 17.87 2.56
N LEU A 222 -11.08 16.86 2.08
CA LEU A 222 -10.60 15.46 2.14
C LEU A 222 -9.31 15.32 1.33
N LYS A 223 -8.34 14.58 1.88
CA LYS A 223 -7.13 14.21 1.11
C LYS A 223 -7.51 13.51 -0.19
N ARG A 224 -8.52 12.63 -0.13
CA ARG A 224 -9.07 11.91 -1.29
C ARG A 224 -10.57 11.67 -1.07
N PHE A 225 -10.94 10.49 -0.57
CA PHE A 225 -12.32 10.11 -0.21
C PHE A 225 -12.34 9.49 1.20
N ALA A 226 -13.51 9.21 1.74
CA ALA A 226 -13.67 8.54 3.03
C ALA A 226 -14.87 7.59 2.95
N LYS A 227 -14.62 6.29 2.82
CA LYS A 227 -15.63 5.26 2.69
C LYS A 227 -15.61 4.34 3.90
N PRO A 228 -16.69 4.28 4.71
CA PRO A 228 -16.72 3.44 5.91
C PRO A 228 -16.52 1.96 5.58
N VAL A 229 -15.73 1.28 6.40
CA VAL A 229 -15.59 -0.18 6.36
C VAL A 229 -16.69 -0.82 7.21
N ARG A 230 -17.33 -1.87 6.71
CA ARG A 230 -18.36 -2.61 7.44
C ARG A 230 -17.72 -3.38 8.58
N ARG A 231 -18.28 -3.22 9.78
CA ARG A 231 -17.78 -3.88 10.97
C ARG A 231 -18.07 -5.38 10.91
N ALA A 232 -17.03 -6.18 11.18
CA ALA A 232 -17.21 -7.61 11.41
C ALA A 232 -17.94 -7.88 12.74
N ALA A 233 -18.84 -8.85 12.71
CA ALA A 233 -19.59 -9.28 13.90
C ALA A 233 -18.68 -9.98 14.92
#